data_6210122a788437151eff0a496cb5e67a
#
_entry.id   6210122a788437151eff0a496cb5e67a
#
_cell.length_a   1.000
_cell.length_b   1.000
_cell.length_c   1.000
_cell.angle_alpha   90.00
_cell.angle_beta   90.00
_cell.angle_gamma   90.00
#
_symmetry.space_group_name_H-M   'P 1'
#
loop_
_entity.id
_entity.type
_entity.pdbx_description
1 polymer ?
#
loop_
_entity_poly.entity_id
_entity_poly.type
_entity_poly.pdbx_seq_one_letter_code
_entity_poly.pdbx_strand_id
1 'polypeptide(L)'
;VTKEGSLAGPKLLEHMVDCVLYFEGERYYSYRLLRAVKNRFGSTNEIGIFEMRDKGLAEVDSPSKYLLSGKPNGTPGSAVVCILEGTRPLLVEVQALVSKSGFTLPRRQTSGIDYNRAVLLTAVLEKKLGFILAQQDIFVNVAGGIKINEPGADLAIVLAIASSFKNRPVAENTVIIGEVGLAGEVRAVNHMEKRIKEAAKLGFSRAIIPSENAAEISNIVEIKIDGVKNIREAVEAGLE
;
A
#
# COMPACT_ATOMS: atom_id res chain seq x y z
N VAL A 1 4.04 -36.91 -12.29
CA VAL A 1 4.90 -37.26 -11.16
C VAL A 1 6.32 -36.90 -11.54
N THR A 2 7.03 -36.14 -10.72
CA THR A 2 8.44 -35.83 -10.94
C THR A 2 9.31 -37.09 -10.73
N LYS A 3 10.57 -37.06 -11.18
CA LYS A 3 11.52 -38.16 -10.95
C LYS A 3 11.71 -38.54 -9.47
N GLU A 4 11.30 -37.64 -8.56
CA GLU A 4 11.38 -37.81 -7.10
C GLU A 4 10.05 -38.24 -6.48
N GLY A 5 9.07 -38.67 -7.28
CA GLY A 5 7.78 -39.19 -6.80
C GLY A 5 6.77 -38.17 -6.31
N SER A 6 7.10 -36.88 -6.37
CA SER A 6 6.16 -35.82 -6.05
C SER A 6 5.20 -35.54 -7.22
N LEU A 7 3.97 -35.08 -6.91
CA LEU A 7 3.05 -34.61 -7.95
C LEU A 7 3.73 -33.49 -8.76
N ALA A 8 3.80 -33.67 -10.08
CA ALA A 8 4.28 -32.63 -10.97
C ALA A 8 3.42 -31.38 -10.75
N GLY A 9 4.02 -30.33 -10.21
CA GLY A 9 3.32 -29.09 -9.94
C GLY A 9 2.90 -28.40 -11.25
N PRO A 10 2.01 -27.41 -11.18
CA PRO A 10 1.48 -26.68 -12.34
C PRO A 10 2.55 -26.07 -13.23
N LYS A 11 3.76 -25.83 -12.74
CA LYS A 11 4.90 -25.25 -13.50
C LYS A 11 5.24 -26.00 -14.80
N LEU A 12 5.05 -27.32 -14.85
CA LEU A 12 5.34 -28.07 -16.06
C LEU A 12 4.35 -27.76 -17.19
N LEU A 13 3.10 -27.49 -16.85
CA LEU A 13 2.04 -27.16 -17.80
C LEU A 13 2.11 -25.70 -18.28
N GLU A 14 2.70 -24.81 -17.49
CA GLU A 14 2.82 -23.37 -17.81
C GLU A 14 3.57 -23.12 -19.14
N HIS A 15 4.50 -24.01 -19.50
CA HIS A 15 5.25 -23.91 -20.75
C HIS A 15 4.41 -24.34 -21.98
N MET A 16 3.40 -25.17 -21.76
CA MET A 16 2.60 -25.79 -22.84
C MET A 16 1.34 -25.01 -23.18
N VAL A 17 0.86 -24.16 -22.26
CA VAL A 17 -0.38 -23.40 -22.41
C VAL A 17 -0.11 -21.97 -22.84
N ASP A 18 -1.08 -21.33 -23.50
CA ASP A 18 -0.95 -19.95 -23.98
C ASP A 18 -1.31 -18.92 -22.92
N CYS A 19 -2.11 -19.30 -21.93
CA CYS A 19 -2.51 -18.44 -20.83
C CYS A 19 -2.37 -19.17 -19.50
N VAL A 20 -1.82 -18.50 -18.48
CA VAL A 20 -1.74 -18.97 -17.11
C VAL A 20 -2.33 -17.91 -16.20
N LEU A 21 -3.37 -18.29 -15.48
CA LEU A 21 -4.01 -17.44 -14.48
C LEU A 21 -3.75 -18.00 -13.10
N TYR A 22 -3.27 -17.13 -12.20
CA TYR A 22 -3.11 -17.47 -10.80
C TYR A 22 -4.27 -16.91 -10.00
N PHE A 23 -4.78 -17.78 -9.13
CA PHE A 23 -5.80 -17.42 -8.16
C PHE A 23 -5.12 -17.25 -6.80
N GLU A 24 -4.96 -15.99 -6.37
CA GLU A 24 -4.27 -15.64 -5.14
C GLU A 24 -5.30 -15.24 -4.07
N GLY A 25 -5.05 -15.59 -2.83
CA GLY A 25 -5.85 -15.17 -1.70
C GLY A 25 -5.50 -15.94 -0.45
N GLU A 26 -5.51 -15.26 0.67
CA GLU A 26 -5.28 -15.89 1.97
C GLU A 26 -6.56 -16.53 2.52
N ARG A 27 -6.42 -17.60 3.32
CA ARG A 27 -7.57 -18.40 3.82
C ARG A 27 -8.56 -17.59 4.67
N TYR A 28 -8.09 -16.52 5.29
CA TYR A 28 -8.89 -15.71 6.23
C TYR A 28 -9.59 -14.52 5.59
N TYR A 29 -9.30 -14.22 4.31
CA TYR A 29 -9.95 -13.11 3.60
C TYR A 29 -10.97 -13.63 2.60
N SER A 30 -12.10 -12.95 2.52
CA SER A 30 -13.19 -13.33 1.60
C SER A 30 -12.89 -13.03 0.14
N TYR A 31 -11.92 -12.17 -0.16
CA TYR A 31 -11.58 -11.84 -1.54
C TYR A 31 -10.49 -12.74 -2.13
N ARG A 32 -10.48 -12.82 -3.46
CA ARG A 32 -9.52 -13.55 -4.28
C ARG A 32 -9.08 -12.65 -5.43
N LEU A 33 -7.77 -12.68 -5.70
CA LEU A 33 -7.18 -12.01 -6.85
C LEU A 33 -6.96 -13.02 -7.96
N LEU A 34 -7.41 -12.72 -9.16
CA LEU A 34 -7.11 -13.46 -10.37
C LEU A 34 -6.12 -12.66 -11.20
N ARG A 35 -4.92 -13.19 -11.36
CA ARG A 35 -3.80 -12.53 -12.04
C ARG A 35 -3.36 -13.35 -13.25
N ALA A 36 -3.18 -12.71 -14.40
CA ALA A 36 -2.51 -13.32 -15.53
C ALA A 36 -1.00 -13.32 -15.32
N VAL A 37 -0.38 -14.51 -15.29
CA VAL A 37 1.09 -14.66 -15.18
C VAL A 37 1.71 -14.88 -16.56
N LYS A 38 0.96 -15.49 -17.47
CA LYS A 38 1.32 -15.69 -18.86
C LYS A 38 0.08 -15.45 -19.72
N ASN A 39 0.25 -14.67 -20.79
CA ASN A 39 -0.80 -14.49 -21.80
C ASN A 39 -0.12 -14.17 -23.13
N ARG A 40 -0.18 -15.11 -24.07
CA ARG A 40 0.44 -14.94 -25.40
C ARG A 40 -0.30 -13.94 -26.30
N PHE A 41 -1.59 -13.73 -26.03
CA PHE A 41 -2.46 -12.96 -26.91
C PHE A 41 -2.95 -11.65 -26.30
N GLY A 42 -2.46 -11.29 -25.12
CA GLY A 42 -2.88 -10.07 -24.43
C GLY A 42 -1.99 -9.66 -23.27
N SER A 43 -2.43 -8.63 -22.56
CA SER A 43 -1.73 -8.12 -21.38
C SER A 43 -1.75 -9.12 -20.22
N THR A 44 -0.66 -9.15 -19.44
CA THR A 44 -0.59 -9.81 -18.14
C THR A 44 -0.77 -8.84 -16.97
N ASN A 45 -1.00 -7.56 -17.27
CA ASN A 45 -1.11 -6.50 -16.26
C ASN A 45 -2.53 -6.32 -15.72
N GLU A 46 -3.50 -7.08 -16.25
CA GLU A 46 -4.88 -7.02 -15.77
C GLU A 46 -5.10 -7.97 -14.59
N ILE A 47 -5.89 -7.50 -13.62
CA ILE A 47 -6.29 -8.32 -12.47
C ILE A 47 -7.81 -8.30 -12.30
N GLY A 48 -8.37 -9.46 -11.92
CA GLY A 48 -9.75 -9.58 -11.44
C GLY A 48 -9.78 -9.68 -9.92
N ILE A 49 -10.73 -9.01 -9.28
CA ILE A 49 -10.94 -9.12 -7.84
C ILE A 49 -12.32 -9.68 -7.59
N PHE A 50 -12.36 -10.77 -6.83
CA PHE A 50 -13.57 -11.53 -6.52
C PHE A 50 -13.74 -11.68 -5.01
N GLU A 51 -14.97 -11.75 -4.57
CA GLU A 51 -15.34 -12.10 -3.20
C GLU A 51 -15.87 -13.53 -3.16
N MET A 52 -15.47 -14.29 -2.15
CA MET A 52 -16.02 -15.61 -1.89
C MET A 52 -17.33 -15.45 -1.13
N ARG A 53 -18.44 -15.86 -1.73
CA ARG A 53 -19.78 -15.88 -1.14
C ARG A 53 -20.31 -17.31 -1.03
N ASP A 54 -21.40 -17.51 -0.34
CA ASP A 54 -22.03 -18.85 -0.18
C ASP A 54 -22.36 -19.51 -1.52
N LYS A 55 -22.66 -18.70 -2.54
CA LYS A 55 -22.98 -19.16 -3.90
C LYS A 55 -21.74 -19.29 -4.82
N GLY A 56 -20.54 -19.08 -4.30
CA GLY A 56 -19.30 -19.09 -5.03
C GLY A 56 -18.65 -17.71 -5.17
N LEU A 57 -17.83 -17.52 -6.20
CA LEU A 57 -17.12 -16.28 -6.47
C LEU A 57 -18.03 -15.24 -7.10
N ALA A 58 -18.03 -14.04 -6.53
CA ALA A 58 -18.70 -12.86 -7.08
C ALA A 58 -17.67 -11.78 -7.40
N GLU A 59 -17.84 -11.11 -8.53
CA GLU A 59 -17.00 -9.97 -8.91
C GLU A 59 -17.18 -8.82 -7.91
N VAL A 60 -16.08 -8.12 -7.61
CA VAL A 60 -16.08 -6.91 -6.76
C VAL A 60 -15.97 -5.69 -7.66
N ASP A 61 -17.07 -4.96 -7.82
CA ASP A 61 -17.15 -3.76 -8.67
C ASP A 61 -16.17 -2.66 -8.22
N SER A 62 -16.07 -2.44 -6.92
CA SER A 62 -15.20 -1.42 -6.32
C SER A 62 -14.30 -2.02 -5.23
N PRO A 63 -13.17 -2.62 -5.61
CA PRO A 63 -12.25 -3.23 -4.65
C PRO A 63 -11.71 -2.26 -3.61
N SER A 64 -11.38 -1.04 -4.02
CA SER A 64 -10.89 0.01 -3.13
C SER A 64 -11.91 0.33 -2.03
N LYS A 65 -13.21 0.42 -2.37
CA LYS A 65 -14.27 0.63 -1.37
C LYS A 65 -14.36 -0.52 -0.36
N TYR A 66 -14.20 -1.75 -0.84
CA TYR A 66 -14.18 -2.94 0.00
C TYR A 66 -12.98 -2.94 0.94
N LEU A 67 -11.78 -2.66 0.42
CA LEU A 67 -10.52 -2.64 1.18
C LEU A 67 -10.46 -1.53 2.24
N LEU A 68 -11.19 -0.45 2.02
CA LEU A 68 -11.32 0.66 2.97
C LEU A 68 -12.52 0.49 3.91
N SER A 69 -13.33 -0.56 3.74
CA SER A 69 -14.47 -0.82 4.63
C SER A 69 -13.97 -1.10 6.06
N GLY A 70 -14.53 -0.37 7.03
CA GLY A 70 -14.12 -0.50 8.44
C GLY A 70 -12.88 0.32 8.83
N LYS A 71 -12.31 1.15 7.92
CA LYS A 71 -11.25 2.09 8.28
C LYS A 71 -11.73 3.01 9.40
N PRO A 72 -11.01 3.09 10.53
CA PRO A 72 -11.38 3.99 11.61
C PRO A 72 -11.08 5.44 11.21
N ASN A 73 -12.01 6.35 11.48
CA ASN A 73 -11.81 7.78 11.29
C ASN A 73 -11.13 8.40 12.51
N GLY A 74 -10.28 9.41 12.30
CA GLY A 74 -9.63 10.16 13.37
C GLY A 74 -8.74 9.33 14.30
N THR A 75 -8.31 8.13 13.87
CA THR A 75 -7.47 7.24 14.70
C THR A 75 -6.02 7.34 14.25
N PRO A 76 -5.06 7.59 15.19
CA PRO A 76 -3.64 7.57 14.86
C PRO A 76 -3.16 6.22 14.35
N GLY A 77 -2.20 6.27 13.42
CA GLY A 77 -1.58 5.07 12.86
C GLY A 77 -2.24 4.52 11.60
N SER A 78 -3.23 5.19 11.05
CA SER A 78 -3.88 4.80 9.78
C SER A 78 -3.58 5.81 8.67
N ALA A 79 -3.14 5.34 7.51
CA ALA A 79 -2.90 6.13 6.31
C ALA A 79 -3.43 5.40 5.07
N VAL A 80 -3.95 6.12 4.09
CA VAL A 80 -4.45 5.54 2.84
C VAL A 80 -3.50 5.84 1.70
N VAL A 81 -3.17 4.83 0.92
CA VAL A 81 -2.36 4.94 -0.30
C VAL A 81 -3.14 4.39 -1.49
N CYS A 82 -2.88 4.95 -2.67
CA CYS A 82 -3.29 4.33 -3.93
C CYS A 82 -2.10 3.62 -4.57
N ILE A 83 -2.18 2.29 -4.61
CA ILE A 83 -1.20 1.43 -5.27
C ILE A 83 -1.66 1.06 -6.68
N LEU A 84 -0.75 0.55 -7.51
CA LEU A 84 -1.08 -0.08 -8.77
C LEU A 84 -0.87 -1.59 -8.69
N GLU A 85 -1.93 -2.32 -8.94
CA GLU A 85 -1.87 -3.75 -9.21
C GLU A 85 -2.06 -3.97 -10.72
N GLY A 86 -0.94 -4.26 -11.41
CA GLY A 86 -0.92 -4.21 -12.86
C GLY A 86 -1.25 -2.81 -13.38
N THR A 87 -2.36 -2.66 -14.09
CA THR A 87 -2.85 -1.36 -14.58
C THR A 87 -3.96 -0.77 -13.70
N ARG A 88 -4.46 -1.50 -12.71
CA ARG A 88 -5.60 -1.11 -11.88
C ARG A 88 -5.16 -0.36 -10.63
N PRO A 89 -5.62 0.89 -10.42
CA PRO A 89 -5.38 1.60 -9.17
C PRO A 89 -6.26 1.02 -8.06
N LEU A 90 -5.68 0.81 -6.88
CA LEU A 90 -6.35 0.30 -5.69
C LEU A 90 -6.01 1.17 -4.49
N LEU A 91 -7.01 1.63 -3.76
CA LEU A 91 -6.80 2.27 -2.46
C LEU A 91 -6.74 1.21 -1.38
N VAL A 92 -5.69 1.29 -0.58
CA VAL A 92 -5.46 0.40 0.55
C VAL A 92 -5.09 1.18 1.79
N GLU A 93 -5.47 0.67 2.94
CA GLU A 93 -5.11 1.24 4.23
C GLU A 93 -3.81 0.60 4.72
N VAL A 94 -2.84 1.44 5.09
CA VAL A 94 -1.63 1.07 5.83
C VAL A 94 -1.84 1.45 7.29
N GLN A 95 -1.70 0.48 8.17
CA GLN A 95 -1.84 0.64 9.60
C GLN A 95 -0.48 0.47 10.28
N ALA A 96 -0.15 1.34 11.21
CA ALA A 96 1.03 1.23 12.05
C ALA A 96 0.67 1.36 13.52
N LEU A 97 1.28 0.53 14.35
CA LEU A 97 1.23 0.62 15.79
C LEU A 97 2.64 0.78 16.31
N VAL A 98 2.89 1.88 17.00
CA VAL A 98 4.15 2.16 17.67
C VAL A 98 3.88 2.25 19.17
N SER A 99 4.57 1.42 19.94
CA SER A 99 4.42 1.37 21.39
C SER A 99 5.77 1.19 22.08
N LYS A 100 5.90 1.68 23.33
CA LYS A 100 7.11 1.46 24.12
C LYS A 100 7.36 -0.04 24.27
N SER A 101 8.58 -0.49 23.93
CA SER A 101 8.93 -1.89 24.10
C SER A 101 9.07 -2.25 25.58
N GLY A 102 8.46 -3.37 25.95
CA GLY A 102 8.68 -4.01 27.26
C GLY A 102 9.86 -4.97 27.27
N PHE A 103 10.59 -5.10 26.16
CA PHE A 103 11.69 -6.04 25.98
C PHE A 103 13.00 -5.30 25.73
N THR A 104 14.11 -5.98 26.01
CA THR A 104 15.46 -5.46 25.76
C THR A 104 15.70 -5.23 24.26
N LEU A 105 15.10 -6.07 23.40
CA LEU A 105 15.14 -5.94 21.94
C LEU A 105 13.75 -5.57 21.43
N PRO A 106 13.57 -4.36 20.90
CA PRO A 106 12.31 -3.92 20.30
C PRO A 106 11.92 -4.75 19.08
N ARG A 107 10.64 -5.04 18.99
CA ARG A 107 10.09 -5.88 17.90
C ARG A 107 9.78 -5.02 16.68
N ARG A 108 10.05 -5.59 15.51
CA ARG A 108 9.61 -5.08 14.22
C ARG A 108 8.82 -6.19 13.53
N GLN A 109 7.59 -5.91 13.16
CA GLN A 109 6.73 -6.89 12.49
C GLN A 109 5.96 -6.22 11.36
N THR A 110 5.91 -6.89 10.23
CA THR A 110 5.18 -6.41 9.05
C THR A 110 4.23 -7.47 8.52
N SER A 111 3.12 -7.02 7.98
CA SER A 111 2.17 -7.83 7.23
C SER A 111 1.76 -7.06 5.98
N GLY A 112 1.91 -7.68 4.81
CA GLY A 112 1.61 -7.04 3.52
C GLY A 112 2.68 -6.05 3.02
N ILE A 113 3.79 -5.86 3.75
CA ILE A 113 4.92 -4.98 3.37
C ILE A 113 6.22 -5.74 3.61
N ASP A 114 7.23 -5.50 2.76
CA ASP A 114 8.57 -6.04 2.96
C ASP A 114 9.17 -5.55 4.28
N TYR A 115 9.69 -6.48 5.07
CA TYR A 115 10.27 -6.20 6.38
C TYR A 115 11.45 -5.24 6.31
N ASN A 116 12.37 -5.45 5.36
CA ASN A 116 13.56 -4.62 5.23
C ASN A 116 13.18 -3.20 4.83
N ARG A 117 12.16 -3.05 3.98
CA ARG A 117 11.65 -1.72 3.60
C ARG A 117 11.09 -0.97 4.80
N ALA A 118 10.29 -1.60 5.64
CA ALA A 118 9.75 -0.98 6.85
C ALA A 118 10.86 -0.59 7.85
N VAL A 119 11.87 -1.44 8.03
CA VAL A 119 13.05 -1.13 8.87
C VAL A 119 13.81 0.07 8.34
N LEU A 120 14.03 0.13 7.04
CA LEU A 120 14.72 1.24 6.38
C LEU A 120 13.96 2.56 6.56
N LEU A 121 12.64 2.58 6.32
CA LEU A 121 11.81 3.77 6.52
C LEU A 121 11.77 4.22 8.00
N THR A 122 11.80 3.27 8.94
CA THR A 122 11.95 3.56 10.37
C THR A 122 13.26 4.29 10.65
N ALA A 123 14.38 3.80 10.09
CA ALA A 123 15.68 4.45 10.26
C ALA A 123 15.73 5.86 9.65
N VAL A 124 15.04 6.06 8.51
CA VAL A 124 14.90 7.41 7.91
C VAL A 124 14.13 8.34 8.83
N LEU A 125 13.02 7.90 9.45
CA LEU A 125 12.26 8.66 10.44
C LEU A 125 13.12 9.07 11.64
N GLU A 126 13.88 8.13 12.20
CA GLU A 126 14.82 8.40 13.31
C GLU A 126 15.84 9.45 12.93
N LYS A 127 16.53 9.23 11.81
CA LYS A 127 17.65 10.10 11.42
C LYS A 127 17.22 11.48 10.94
N LYS A 128 16.10 11.60 10.25
CA LYS A 128 15.68 12.86 9.59
C LYS A 128 14.70 13.67 10.41
N LEU A 129 13.88 13.03 11.23
CA LEU A 129 12.88 13.71 12.07
C LEU A 129 13.24 13.68 13.57
N GLY A 130 14.27 12.93 13.95
CA GLY A 130 14.68 12.80 15.35
C GLY A 130 13.72 11.97 16.19
N PHE A 131 12.94 11.08 15.59
CA PHE A 131 12.03 10.20 16.33
C PHE A 131 12.84 9.17 17.13
N ILE A 132 12.48 8.94 18.39
CA ILE A 132 13.13 7.94 19.24
C ILE A 132 12.39 6.61 19.07
N LEU A 133 12.67 5.91 17.96
CA LEU A 133 12.02 4.64 17.62
C LEU A 133 12.85 3.42 18.03
N ALA A 134 14.13 3.60 18.38
CA ALA A 134 15.03 2.52 18.77
C ALA A 134 14.54 1.71 19.98
N GLN A 135 13.71 2.29 20.85
CA GLN A 135 13.13 1.64 22.03
C GLN A 135 11.62 1.35 21.87
N GLN A 136 11.09 1.45 20.67
CA GLN A 136 9.68 1.23 20.39
C GLN A 136 9.48 -0.08 19.64
N ASP A 137 8.47 -0.86 20.00
CA ASP A 137 7.92 -1.90 19.15
C ASP A 137 7.17 -1.24 17.98
N ILE A 138 7.38 -1.71 16.76
CA ILE A 138 6.71 -1.19 15.56
C ILE A 138 6.07 -2.35 14.81
N PHE A 139 4.78 -2.25 14.61
CA PHE A 139 3.98 -3.18 13.83
C PHE A 139 3.39 -2.40 12.64
N VAL A 140 3.55 -2.93 11.42
CA VAL A 140 2.97 -2.34 10.21
C VAL A 140 2.16 -3.40 9.50
N ASN A 141 0.92 -3.06 9.15
CA ASN A 141 -0.01 -3.97 8.51
C ASN A 141 -0.70 -3.28 7.33
N VAL A 142 -0.90 -4.01 6.25
CA VAL A 142 -1.79 -3.59 5.15
C VAL A 142 -3.15 -4.23 5.39
N ALA A 143 -4.17 -3.41 5.53
CA ALA A 143 -5.53 -3.90 5.70
C ALA A 143 -5.98 -4.72 4.48
N GLY A 144 -6.80 -5.74 4.73
CA GLY A 144 -7.31 -6.60 3.67
C GLY A 144 -6.30 -7.65 3.16
N GLY A 145 -5.08 -7.78 3.73
CA GLY A 145 -4.08 -8.81 3.37
C GLY A 145 -3.45 -8.64 1.98
N ILE A 146 -3.57 -7.47 1.38
CA ILE A 146 -2.87 -7.14 0.12
C ILE A 146 -1.38 -6.99 0.39
N LYS A 147 -0.55 -7.46 -0.55
CA LYS A 147 0.89 -7.25 -0.51
C LYS A 147 1.26 -6.03 -1.35
N ILE A 148 1.91 -5.06 -0.73
CA ILE A 148 2.42 -3.87 -1.41
C ILE A 148 3.89 -4.11 -1.76
N ASN A 149 4.20 -4.12 -3.06
CA ASN A 149 5.56 -4.34 -3.57
C ASN A 149 6.14 -3.09 -4.24
N GLU A 150 5.37 -2.00 -4.35
CA GLU A 150 5.81 -0.78 -5.02
C GLU A 150 6.32 0.29 -4.04
N PRO A 151 7.39 1.03 -4.38
CA PRO A 151 7.94 2.09 -3.53
C PRO A 151 6.98 3.28 -3.34
N GLY A 152 6.01 3.45 -4.24
CA GLY A 152 5.02 4.54 -4.15
C GLY A 152 4.20 4.57 -2.85
N ALA A 153 4.24 3.50 -2.05
CA ALA A 153 3.57 3.42 -0.76
C ALA A 153 4.42 3.89 0.44
N ASP A 154 5.70 4.15 0.24
CA ASP A 154 6.63 4.48 1.33
C ASP A 154 6.16 5.66 2.16
N LEU A 155 5.69 6.72 1.51
CA LEU A 155 5.25 7.93 2.18
C LEU A 155 4.05 7.66 3.10
N ALA A 156 3.13 6.78 2.69
CA ALA A 156 2.01 6.37 3.52
C ALA A 156 2.47 5.53 4.72
N ILE A 157 3.46 4.64 4.55
CA ILE A 157 4.08 3.89 5.65
C ILE A 157 4.73 4.84 6.65
N VAL A 158 5.51 5.80 6.16
CA VAL A 158 6.16 6.84 6.97
C VAL A 158 5.13 7.63 7.76
N LEU A 159 4.03 8.08 7.12
CA LEU A 159 2.99 8.83 7.80
C LEU A 159 2.21 7.99 8.80
N ALA A 160 1.93 6.73 8.52
CA ALA A 160 1.28 5.83 9.46
C ALA A 160 2.13 5.63 10.73
N ILE A 161 3.44 5.37 10.57
CA ILE A 161 4.38 5.23 11.70
C ILE A 161 4.47 6.56 12.49
N ALA A 162 4.63 7.69 11.79
CA ALA A 162 4.72 9.01 12.40
C ALA A 162 3.44 9.38 13.17
N SER A 163 2.28 9.09 12.58
CA SER A 163 0.96 9.29 13.19
C SER A 163 0.81 8.49 14.48
N SER A 164 1.14 7.20 14.45
CA SER A 164 1.09 6.35 15.64
C SER A 164 2.07 6.81 16.71
N PHE A 165 3.32 7.14 16.35
CA PHE A 165 4.34 7.59 17.29
C PHE A 165 3.97 8.92 17.96
N LYS A 166 3.42 9.88 17.20
CA LYS A 166 2.99 11.18 17.72
C LYS A 166 1.61 11.16 18.36
N ASN A 167 0.88 10.06 18.26
CA ASN A 167 -0.52 9.91 18.66
C ASN A 167 -1.42 11.02 18.07
N ARG A 168 -1.20 11.33 16.78
CA ARG A 168 -1.95 12.33 16.00
C ARG A 168 -2.46 11.67 14.72
N PRO A 169 -3.75 11.75 14.40
CA PRO A 169 -4.30 11.12 13.21
C PRO A 169 -3.77 11.78 11.93
N VAL A 170 -3.78 11.02 10.86
CA VAL A 170 -3.64 11.56 9.51
C VAL A 170 -4.93 12.28 9.15
N ALA A 171 -4.82 13.44 8.50
CA ALA A 171 -5.95 14.25 8.06
C ALA A 171 -6.96 13.42 7.26
N GLU A 172 -8.24 13.58 7.58
CA GLU A 172 -9.31 12.78 6.95
C GLU A 172 -9.38 13.01 5.45
N ASN A 173 -9.93 12.02 4.75
CA ASN A 173 -10.12 12.05 3.29
C ASN A 173 -8.83 12.41 2.51
N THR A 174 -7.66 12.03 3.07
CA THR A 174 -6.35 12.27 2.48
C THR A 174 -5.75 10.97 1.96
N VAL A 175 -5.35 10.95 0.68
CA VAL A 175 -4.53 9.89 0.09
C VAL A 175 -3.06 10.32 0.08
N ILE A 176 -2.16 9.38 0.34
CA ILE A 176 -0.73 9.65 0.49
C ILE A 176 0.04 8.75 -0.46
N ILE A 177 0.82 9.34 -1.36
CA ILE A 177 1.57 8.58 -2.38
C ILE A 177 2.95 9.21 -2.54
N GLY A 178 3.99 8.39 -2.53
CA GLY A 178 5.36 8.84 -2.77
C GLY A 178 6.39 7.77 -2.40
N GLU A 179 7.49 7.73 -3.15
CA GLU A 179 8.67 6.96 -2.76
C GLU A 179 9.52 7.80 -1.80
N VAL A 180 10.15 7.15 -0.82
CA VAL A 180 11.01 7.82 0.16
C VAL A 180 12.44 7.32 0.01
N GLY A 181 13.35 8.25 -0.26
CA GLY A 181 14.78 7.97 -0.31
C GLY A 181 15.47 8.05 1.07
N LEU A 182 16.71 7.58 1.14
CA LEU A 182 17.48 7.51 2.39
C LEU A 182 17.87 8.88 2.96
N ALA A 183 17.91 9.91 2.13
CA ALA A 183 18.11 11.28 2.59
C ALA A 183 16.82 11.92 3.14
N GLY A 184 15.69 11.22 3.08
CA GLY A 184 14.37 11.69 3.50
C GLY A 184 13.65 12.48 2.41
N GLU A 185 14.17 12.48 1.19
CA GLU A 185 13.54 13.07 0.02
C GLU A 185 12.32 12.26 -0.40
N VAL A 186 11.32 12.92 -0.95
CA VAL A 186 10.13 12.31 -1.53
C VAL A 186 10.25 12.38 -3.05
N ARG A 187 10.22 11.22 -3.71
CA ARG A 187 10.45 11.03 -5.14
C ARG A 187 9.17 10.78 -5.91
N ALA A 188 9.15 11.20 -7.16
CA ALA A 188 8.04 11.02 -8.08
C ALA A 188 7.65 9.55 -8.28
N VAL A 189 6.35 9.33 -8.49
CA VAL A 189 5.75 8.02 -8.70
C VAL A 189 5.01 8.01 -10.03
N ASN A 190 5.13 6.93 -10.78
CA ASN A 190 4.49 6.77 -12.08
C ASN A 190 2.96 6.72 -11.97
N HIS A 191 2.28 7.14 -13.05
CA HIS A 191 0.83 7.09 -13.18
C HIS A 191 0.06 7.85 -12.10
N MET A 192 0.60 8.96 -11.61
CA MET A 192 0.02 9.72 -10.51
C MET A 192 -1.40 10.20 -10.80
N GLU A 193 -1.66 10.71 -11.99
CA GLU A 193 -3.01 11.13 -12.40
C GLU A 193 -4.06 10.02 -12.24
N LYS A 194 -3.71 8.79 -12.65
CA LYS A 194 -4.62 7.63 -12.56
C LYS A 194 -4.94 7.29 -11.10
N ARG A 195 -3.93 7.36 -10.22
CA ARG A 195 -4.07 7.10 -8.78
C ARG A 195 -4.96 8.15 -8.11
N ILE A 196 -4.75 9.42 -8.44
CA ILE A 196 -5.52 10.52 -7.87
C ILE A 196 -6.97 10.50 -8.37
N LYS A 197 -7.21 10.20 -9.65
CA LYS A 197 -8.57 10.03 -10.17
C LYS A 197 -9.35 8.91 -9.47
N GLU A 198 -8.69 7.81 -9.14
CA GLU A 198 -9.32 6.74 -8.36
C GLU A 198 -9.65 7.19 -6.93
N ALA A 199 -8.73 7.91 -6.28
CA ALA A 199 -8.99 8.48 -4.96
C ALA A 199 -10.18 9.46 -4.97
N ALA A 200 -10.23 10.36 -5.96
CA ALA A 200 -11.34 11.31 -6.12
C ALA A 200 -12.70 10.62 -6.27
N LYS A 201 -12.78 9.55 -7.08
CA LYS A 201 -14.01 8.75 -7.25
C LYS A 201 -14.54 8.16 -5.94
N LEU A 202 -13.66 7.91 -4.98
CA LEU A 202 -14.00 7.34 -3.67
C LEU A 202 -14.23 8.39 -2.58
N GLY A 203 -14.25 9.68 -2.96
CA GLY A 203 -14.58 10.79 -2.06
C GLY A 203 -13.37 11.35 -1.30
N PHE A 204 -12.15 10.97 -1.67
CA PHE A 204 -10.96 11.65 -1.13
C PHE A 204 -10.89 13.06 -1.69
N SER A 205 -10.69 14.04 -0.81
CA SER A 205 -10.67 15.46 -1.14
C SER A 205 -9.28 16.07 -1.12
N ARG A 206 -8.28 15.29 -0.66
CA ARG A 206 -6.90 15.76 -0.49
C ARG A 206 -5.89 14.67 -0.86
N ALA A 207 -4.76 15.09 -1.44
CA ALA A 207 -3.65 14.21 -1.74
C ALA A 207 -2.31 14.84 -1.32
N ILE A 208 -1.49 14.08 -0.60
CA ILE A 208 -0.10 14.42 -0.27
C ILE A 208 0.79 13.59 -1.20
N ILE A 209 1.50 14.27 -2.10
CA ILE A 209 2.27 13.62 -3.17
C ILE A 209 3.61 14.33 -3.39
N PRO A 210 4.55 13.72 -4.12
CA PRO A 210 5.80 14.37 -4.48
C PRO A 210 5.57 15.69 -5.22
N SER A 211 6.36 16.72 -4.90
CA SER A 211 6.24 18.05 -5.52
C SER A 211 6.41 18.02 -7.04
N GLU A 212 7.23 17.10 -7.57
CA GLU A 212 7.40 16.90 -9.00
C GLU A 212 6.08 16.45 -9.66
N ASN A 213 5.42 15.43 -9.10
CA ASN A 213 4.12 15.00 -9.59
C ASN A 213 3.02 16.05 -9.39
N ALA A 214 3.07 16.82 -8.31
CA ALA A 214 2.11 17.89 -8.06
C ALA A 214 2.13 18.96 -9.16
N ALA A 215 3.32 19.31 -9.65
CA ALA A 215 3.48 20.27 -10.74
C ALA A 215 2.83 19.79 -12.05
N GLU A 216 2.82 18.48 -12.30
CA GLU A 216 2.28 17.89 -13.53
C GLU A 216 0.75 17.78 -13.52
N ILE A 217 0.13 17.54 -12.35
CA ILE A 217 -1.30 17.18 -12.27
C ILE A 217 -2.21 18.21 -11.63
N SER A 218 -1.69 19.31 -11.10
CA SER A 218 -2.46 20.32 -10.35
C SER A 218 -3.68 20.89 -11.09
N ASN A 219 -3.65 20.89 -12.42
CA ASN A 219 -4.74 21.39 -13.26
C ASN A 219 -5.68 20.31 -13.82
N ILE A 220 -5.45 19.06 -13.46
CA ILE A 220 -6.13 17.89 -14.09
C ILE A 220 -7.12 17.24 -13.12
N VAL A 221 -6.99 17.47 -11.83
CA VAL A 221 -7.74 16.75 -10.78
C VAL A 221 -8.54 17.70 -9.89
N GLU A 222 -9.71 17.23 -9.44
CA GLU A 222 -10.67 17.99 -8.63
C GLU A 222 -10.42 17.88 -7.11
N ILE A 223 -9.24 17.44 -6.67
CA ILE A 223 -8.90 17.33 -5.26
C ILE A 223 -7.73 18.22 -4.89
N LYS A 224 -7.66 18.67 -3.64
CA LYS A 224 -6.56 19.48 -3.15
C LYS A 224 -5.25 18.70 -3.20
N ILE A 225 -4.25 19.24 -3.86
CA ILE A 225 -2.92 18.64 -3.96
C ILE A 225 -1.94 19.40 -3.06
N ASP A 226 -1.32 18.67 -2.14
CA ASP A 226 -0.21 19.13 -1.33
C ASP A 226 1.08 18.45 -1.82
N GLY A 227 1.88 19.19 -2.59
CA GLY A 227 3.18 18.74 -3.11
C GLY A 227 4.26 18.85 -2.05
N VAL A 228 4.95 17.74 -1.72
CA VAL A 228 6.00 17.69 -0.70
C VAL A 228 7.33 17.25 -1.30
N LYS A 229 8.45 17.79 -0.77
CA LYS A 229 9.82 17.48 -1.22
C LYS A 229 10.51 16.47 -0.30
N ASN A 230 10.09 16.38 0.95
CA ASN A 230 10.72 15.55 1.96
C ASN A 230 9.71 15.07 3.01
N ILE A 231 10.11 14.09 3.81
CA ILE A 231 9.23 13.50 4.83
C ILE A 231 8.85 14.46 5.94
N ARG A 232 9.62 15.53 6.20
CA ARG A 232 9.27 16.54 7.20
C ARG A 232 8.04 17.32 6.75
N GLU A 233 8.08 17.85 5.53
CA GLU A 233 6.94 18.53 4.91
C GLU A 233 5.70 17.63 4.87
N ALA A 234 5.90 16.35 4.53
CA ALA A 234 4.79 15.39 4.48
C ALA A 234 4.15 15.15 5.84
N VAL A 235 4.95 15.00 6.91
CA VAL A 235 4.44 14.80 8.27
C VAL A 235 3.76 16.08 8.79
N GLU A 236 4.30 17.26 8.50
CA GLU A 236 3.70 18.54 8.88
C GLU A 236 2.36 18.78 8.15
N ALA A 237 2.29 18.42 6.88
CA ALA A 237 1.05 18.55 6.09
C ALA A 237 0.01 17.48 6.45
N GLY A 238 0.44 16.28 6.82
CA GLY A 238 -0.42 15.10 6.93
C GLY A 238 -1.02 14.83 8.30
N LEU A 239 -0.43 15.34 9.40
CA LEU A 239 -0.91 15.06 10.76
C LEU A 239 -1.70 16.23 11.34
N GLU A 240 -2.88 15.94 11.87
CA GLU A 240 -3.77 16.89 12.57
C GLU A 240 -3.35 17.10 14.02
#